data_af8df71b1623adedf430356676cb5ef5
#
_entry.id   af8df71b1623adedf430356676cb5ef5
#
_cell.length_a   1.000
_cell.length_b   1.000
_cell.length_c   1.000
_cell.angle_alpha   90.00
_cell.angle_beta   90.00
_cell.angle_gamma   90.00
#
_symmetry.space_group_name_H-M   'P 1'
#
loop_
_entity.id
_entity.type
_entity.pdbx_description
1 polymer ?
#
loop_
_entity_poly.entity_id
_entity_poly.type
_entity_poly.pdbx_seq_one_letter_code
_entity_poly.pdbx_strand_id
1 'polypeptide(L)'
;MLANGRALAELCSDPSYDCRTAGPLFILLDDRWRSAYGILKANLLFIFNRAEDVGVEAPFILLILEDCYMELCDDNATGRAYSFQIKFKTTGRNFTMAAENFKSLEKWISMFTVSSIDYIRLTKQSFQDQMSDTVSKRTTQSTDGQSA
;
A
#
# COMPACT_ATOMS: atom_id res chain seq x y z
N MET A 1 -0.74 -13.43 -3.10
CA MET A 1 0.14 -13.70 -1.97
C MET A 1 -0.42 -14.84 -1.14
N LEU A 2 0.40 -15.79 -0.80
CA LEU A 2 -0.01 -16.97 -0.06
C LEU A 2 0.41 -16.87 1.40
N ALA A 3 -0.26 -16.04 2.16
CA ALA A 3 -0.06 -15.98 3.59
C ALA A 3 -1.33 -16.48 4.27
N ASN A 4 -1.19 -17.22 5.35
CA ASN A 4 -2.36 -17.63 6.10
C ASN A 4 -2.90 -16.42 6.88
N GLY A 5 -4.15 -16.50 7.30
CA GLY A 5 -4.82 -15.40 7.97
C GLY A 5 -4.13 -14.97 9.26
N ARG A 6 -3.55 -15.92 9.96
CA ARG A 6 -2.83 -15.65 11.20
C ARG A 6 -1.59 -14.81 10.96
N ALA A 7 -0.81 -15.15 9.93
CA ALA A 7 0.40 -14.40 9.58
C ALA A 7 0.06 -12.96 9.18
N LEU A 8 -1.03 -12.77 8.44
CA LEU A 8 -1.48 -11.44 8.06
C LEU A 8 -1.93 -10.63 9.27
N ALA A 9 -2.66 -11.25 10.20
CA ALA A 9 -3.10 -10.59 11.41
C ALA A 9 -1.90 -10.17 12.28
N GLU A 10 -0.91 -11.04 12.40
CA GLU A 10 0.32 -10.76 13.14
C GLU A 10 1.10 -9.61 12.51
N LEU A 11 1.25 -9.62 11.19
CA LEU A 11 1.94 -8.57 10.47
C LEU A 11 1.27 -7.21 10.68
N CYS A 12 -0.04 -7.17 10.65
CA CYS A 12 -0.80 -5.94 10.88
C CYS A 12 -0.62 -5.42 12.30
N SER A 13 -0.45 -6.30 13.26
CA SER A 13 -0.29 -5.96 14.68
C SER A 13 1.17 -5.75 15.10
N ASP A 14 2.11 -6.03 14.21
CA ASP A 14 3.54 -5.94 14.51
C ASP A 14 3.95 -4.50 14.78
N PRO A 15 4.48 -4.19 15.98
CA PRO A 15 4.88 -2.82 16.31
C PRO A 15 6.12 -2.34 15.55
N SER A 16 6.84 -3.24 14.87
CA SER A 16 7.99 -2.83 14.03
C SER A 16 7.55 -2.02 12.81
N TYR A 17 6.29 -2.11 12.42
CA TYR A 17 5.75 -1.37 11.29
C TYR A 17 4.82 -0.28 11.79
N ASP A 18 5.21 0.96 11.55
CA ASP A 18 4.41 2.10 11.96
C ASP A 18 3.14 2.21 11.12
N CYS A 19 2.03 2.44 11.79
CA CYS A 19 0.77 2.69 11.12
C CYS A 19 0.77 4.11 10.55
N ARG A 20 0.68 4.24 9.22
CA ARG A 20 0.60 5.55 8.57
C ARG A 20 -0.76 6.18 8.77
N THR A 21 -1.80 5.39 8.63
CA THR A 21 -3.16 5.83 8.89
C THR A 21 -4.06 4.61 9.06
N ALA A 22 -5.15 4.80 9.76
CA ALA A 22 -6.17 3.78 9.95
C ALA A 22 -7.52 4.48 10.08
N GLY A 23 -8.56 3.82 9.62
CA GLY A 23 -9.91 4.38 9.74
C GLY A 23 -10.92 3.68 8.85
N PRO A 24 -12.17 4.13 8.96
CA PRO A 24 -13.24 3.57 8.14
C PRO A 24 -13.01 3.86 6.66
N LEU A 25 -13.35 2.88 5.85
CA LEU A 25 -13.39 3.00 4.40
C LEU A 25 -14.62 2.28 3.90
N PHE A 26 -15.09 2.67 2.73
CA PHE A 26 -16.10 1.90 2.01
C PHE A 26 -15.42 1.31 0.80
N ILE A 27 -15.74 0.07 0.48
CA ILE A 27 -15.17 -0.59 -0.68
C ILE A 27 -16.29 -1.10 -1.58
N LEU A 28 -16.12 -0.91 -2.88
CA LEU A 28 -17.09 -1.36 -3.87
C LEU A 28 -16.71 -2.77 -4.32
N LEU A 29 -17.54 -3.74 -3.99
CA LEU A 29 -17.37 -5.13 -4.37
C LEU A 29 -18.66 -5.64 -5.00
N ASP A 30 -18.57 -6.24 -6.19
CA ASP A 30 -19.71 -6.81 -6.90
C ASP A 30 -20.86 -5.80 -7.02
N ASP A 31 -20.53 -4.56 -7.39
CA ASP A 31 -21.44 -3.44 -7.54
C ASP A 31 -22.18 -3.04 -6.26
N ARG A 32 -21.64 -3.42 -5.10
CA ARG A 32 -22.22 -3.05 -3.81
C ARG A 32 -21.16 -2.38 -2.94
N TRP A 33 -21.56 -1.28 -2.32
CA TRP A 33 -20.72 -0.61 -1.34
C TRP A 33 -20.77 -1.35 -0.01
N ARG A 34 -19.62 -1.58 0.55
CA ARG A 34 -19.45 -2.32 1.78
C ARG A 34 -18.63 -1.50 2.76
N SER A 35 -19.12 -1.41 3.99
CA SER A 35 -18.38 -0.78 5.07
C SER A 35 -17.19 -1.64 5.46
N ALA A 36 -16.05 -1.01 5.69
CA ALA A 36 -14.82 -1.71 6.03
C ALA A 36 -13.94 -0.82 6.91
N TYR A 37 -12.83 -1.39 7.34
CA TYR A 37 -11.84 -0.67 8.13
C TYR A 37 -10.47 -0.91 7.52
N GLY A 38 -9.77 0.17 7.18
CA GLY A 38 -8.47 0.09 6.55
C GLY A 38 -7.33 0.44 7.48
N ILE A 39 -6.22 -0.25 7.35
CA ILE A 39 -4.96 0.07 8.03
C ILE A 39 -3.87 0.10 7.00
N LEU A 40 -3.14 1.20 6.96
CA LEU A 40 -2.01 1.39 6.05
C LEU A 40 -0.72 1.37 6.86
N LYS A 41 0.12 0.37 6.60
CA LYS A 41 1.45 0.24 7.19
C LYS A 41 2.47 0.11 6.08
N ALA A 42 3.50 0.95 6.09
CA ALA A 42 4.46 1.01 4.99
C ALA A 42 3.70 1.17 3.66
N ASN A 43 3.88 0.25 2.72
CA ASN A 43 3.15 0.25 1.47
C ASN A 43 2.10 -0.88 1.40
N LEU A 44 1.63 -1.33 2.57
CA LEU A 44 0.64 -2.40 2.67
C LEU A 44 -0.67 -1.84 3.19
N LEU A 45 -1.73 -2.06 2.45
CA LEU A 45 -3.09 -1.69 2.87
C LEU A 45 -3.85 -2.94 3.27
N PHE A 46 -4.20 -3.02 4.54
CA PHE A 46 -5.00 -4.11 5.10
C PHE A 46 -6.44 -3.64 5.23
N ILE A 47 -7.37 -4.41 4.71
CA ILE A 47 -8.80 -4.08 4.80
C ILE A 47 -9.53 -5.17 5.57
N PHE A 48 -10.13 -4.76 6.67
CA PHE A 48 -10.91 -5.63 7.56
C PHE A 48 -12.39 -5.30 7.44
N ASN A 49 -13.22 -6.22 7.86
CA ASN A 49 -14.66 -5.98 7.91
C ASN A 49 -15.01 -4.92 8.96
N ARG A 50 -14.31 -4.92 10.10
CA ARG A 50 -14.56 -4.02 11.21
C ARG A 50 -13.27 -3.71 11.95
N ALA A 51 -13.27 -2.59 12.67
CA ALA A 51 -12.11 -2.18 13.47
C ALA A 51 -11.76 -3.24 14.54
N GLU A 52 -12.77 -3.90 15.11
CA GLU A 52 -12.60 -4.89 16.16
C GLU A 52 -11.89 -6.16 15.68
N ASP A 53 -11.86 -6.37 14.38
CA ASP A 53 -11.23 -7.55 13.78
C ASP A 53 -9.71 -7.45 13.72
N VAL A 54 -9.18 -6.24 13.89
CA VAL A 54 -7.72 -6.02 13.79
C VAL A 54 -6.99 -6.79 14.89
N GLY A 55 -6.05 -7.64 14.46
CA GLY A 55 -5.30 -8.49 15.38
C GLY A 55 -6.00 -9.78 15.75
N VAL A 56 -7.27 -9.95 15.37
CA VAL A 56 -8.09 -11.12 15.71
C VAL A 56 -8.40 -11.92 14.46
N GLU A 57 -8.92 -11.25 13.44
CA GLU A 57 -9.27 -11.87 12.17
C GLU A 57 -8.30 -11.45 11.08
N ALA A 58 -8.19 -12.26 10.03
CA ALA A 58 -7.40 -11.88 8.86
C ALA A 58 -8.10 -10.75 8.10
N PRO A 59 -7.33 -9.85 7.48
CA PRO A 59 -7.94 -8.91 6.56
C PRO A 59 -8.52 -9.66 5.37
N PHE A 60 -9.65 -9.20 4.85
CA PHE A 60 -10.23 -9.85 3.67
C PHE A 60 -9.61 -9.33 2.37
N ILE A 61 -8.92 -8.20 2.42
CA ILE A 61 -8.13 -7.68 1.30
C ILE A 61 -6.79 -7.20 1.83
N LEU A 62 -5.74 -7.53 1.10
CA LEU A 62 -4.41 -6.97 1.32
C LEU A 62 -3.89 -6.45 -0.02
N LEU A 63 -3.57 -5.17 -0.08
CA LEU A 63 -3.00 -4.55 -1.27
C LEU A 63 -1.58 -4.11 -0.99
N ILE A 64 -0.69 -4.45 -1.91
CA ILE A 64 0.68 -3.96 -1.90
C ILE A 64 0.72 -2.76 -2.84
N LEU A 65 0.99 -1.57 -2.28
CA LEU A 65 0.93 -0.33 -3.04
C LEU A 65 2.25 -0.13 -3.80
N GLU A 66 2.42 -0.89 -4.85
CA GLU A 66 3.53 -0.76 -5.77
C GLU A 66 3.00 -0.73 -7.19
N ASP A 67 3.61 0.07 -8.03
CA ASP A 67 3.23 0.24 -9.44
C ASP A 67 1.74 0.54 -9.58
N CYS A 68 1.26 1.48 -8.77
CA CYS A 68 -0.13 1.87 -8.75
C CYS A 68 -0.26 3.38 -8.63
N TYR A 69 -1.44 3.88 -8.93
CA TYR A 69 -1.78 5.28 -8.75
C TYR A 69 -3.24 5.41 -8.33
N MET A 70 -3.56 6.53 -7.72
CA MET A 70 -4.91 6.83 -7.27
C MET A 70 -5.56 7.84 -8.18
N GLU A 71 -6.85 7.67 -8.40
CA GLU A 71 -7.63 8.55 -9.24
C GLU A 71 -8.96 8.82 -8.55
N LEU A 72 -9.30 10.11 -8.42
CA LEU A 72 -10.59 10.49 -7.83
C LEU A 72 -11.71 10.14 -8.79
N CYS A 73 -12.83 9.69 -8.25
CA CYS A 73 -14.00 9.31 -9.03
C CYS A 73 -15.10 10.36 -8.93
N ASP A 74 -15.92 10.41 -9.96
CA ASP A 74 -17.14 11.21 -9.95
C ASP A 74 -18.18 10.49 -9.08
N ASP A 75 -18.84 11.24 -8.22
CA ASP A 75 -19.90 10.73 -7.34
C ASP A 75 -20.98 10.01 -8.12
N ASN A 76 -21.33 10.55 -9.29
CA ASN A 76 -22.36 9.96 -10.14
C ASN A 76 -21.93 8.64 -10.76
N ALA A 77 -20.64 8.51 -11.05
CA ALA A 77 -20.11 7.29 -11.65
C ALA A 77 -20.08 6.13 -10.67
N THR A 78 -19.79 6.41 -9.40
CA THR A 78 -19.67 5.36 -8.38
C THR A 78 -20.88 5.23 -7.47
N GLY A 79 -21.75 6.22 -7.48
CA GLY A 79 -22.92 6.27 -6.59
C GLY A 79 -22.57 6.65 -5.15
N ARG A 80 -21.37 7.13 -4.89
CA ARG A 80 -20.94 7.51 -3.55
C ARG A 80 -19.95 8.66 -3.61
N ALA A 81 -20.14 9.64 -2.73
CA ALA A 81 -19.24 10.77 -2.59
C ALA A 81 -17.89 10.31 -2.02
N TYR A 82 -16.86 11.11 -2.23
CA TYR A 82 -15.51 10.89 -1.71
C TYR A 82 -14.90 9.58 -2.16
N SER A 83 -15.23 9.17 -3.39
CA SER A 83 -14.75 7.92 -3.94
C SER A 83 -13.48 8.12 -4.77
N PHE A 84 -12.68 7.06 -4.81
CA PHE A 84 -11.43 7.03 -5.56
C PHE A 84 -11.14 5.60 -5.98
N GLN A 85 -10.24 5.46 -6.94
CA GLN A 85 -9.77 4.15 -7.39
C GLN A 85 -8.27 4.04 -7.16
N ILE A 86 -7.84 2.84 -6.78
CA ILE A 86 -6.44 2.46 -6.83
C ILE A 86 -6.27 1.60 -8.06
N LYS A 87 -5.45 2.07 -9.00
CA LYS A 87 -5.23 1.39 -10.28
C LYS A 87 -3.83 0.82 -10.32
N PHE A 88 -3.73 -0.48 -10.52
CA PHE A 88 -2.46 -1.18 -10.60
C PHE A 88 -2.05 -1.33 -12.07
N LYS A 89 -0.95 -0.72 -12.44
CA LYS A 89 -0.49 -0.68 -13.84
C LYS A 89 -0.11 -2.06 -14.37
N THR A 90 0.61 -2.82 -13.57
CA THR A 90 1.12 -4.12 -13.99
C THR A 90 0.01 -5.15 -14.20
N THR A 91 -0.93 -5.23 -13.27
CA THR A 91 -1.99 -6.24 -13.32
C THR A 91 -3.25 -5.75 -14.02
N GLY A 92 -3.41 -4.44 -14.17
CA GLY A 92 -4.63 -3.83 -14.69
C GLY A 92 -5.80 -3.88 -13.72
N ARG A 93 -5.58 -4.32 -12.48
CA ARG A 93 -6.65 -4.39 -11.48
C ARG A 93 -6.94 -3.02 -10.89
N ASN A 94 -8.21 -2.79 -10.59
CA ASN A 94 -8.67 -1.54 -9.99
C ASN A 94 -9.50 -1.85 -8.76
N PHE A 95 -9.34 -1.03 -7.74
CA PHE A 95 -10.12 -1.13 -6.51
C PHE A 95 -10.80 0.21 -6.27
N THR A 96 -12.11 0.21 -6.16
CA THR A 96 -12.89 1.42 -5.92
C THR A 96 -13.25 1.49 -4.44
N MET A 97 -12.93 2.62 -3.83
CA MET A 97 -13.13 2.86 -2.41
C MET A 97 -13.72 4.24 -2.20
N ALA A 98 -14.20 4.49 -1.01
CA ALA A 98 -14.67 5.82 -0.63
C ALA A 98 -14.34 6.10 0.83
N ALA A 99 -14.05 7.36 1.11
CA ALA A 99 -13.86 7.84 2.46
C ALA A 99 -15.20 8.35 3.03
N GLU A 100 -15.23 8.61 4.33
CA GLU A 100 -16.43 9.10 5.01
C GLU A 100 -16.76 10.54 4.68
N ASN A 101 -15.71 11.35 4.49
CA ASN A 101 -15.84 12.78 4.27
C ASN A 101 -14.61 13.30 3.51
N PHE A 102 -14.62 14.57 3.17
CA PHE A 102 -13.54 15.17 2.39
C PHE A 102 -12.20 15.12 3.12
N LYS A 103 -12.19 15.39 4.40
CA LYS A 103 -10.96 15.39 5.20
C LYS A 103 -10.32 14.00 5.25
N SER A 104 -11.14 13.00 5.41
CA SER A 104 -10.71 11.59 5.40
C SER A 104 -10.19 11.18 4.03
N LEU A 105 -10.87 11.60 2.96
CA LEU A 105 -10.43 11.36 1.60
C LEU A 105 -9.05 11.95 1.35
N GLU A 106 -8.86 13.20 1.73
CA GLU A 106 -7.59 13.90 1.57
C GLU A 106 -6.47 13.16 2.31
N LYS A 107 -6.75 12.73 3.53
CA LYS A 107 -5.78 11.99 4.33
C LYS A 107 -5.39 10.66 3.70
N TRP A 108 -6.38 9.88 3.24
CA TRP A 108 -6.13 8.59 2.59
C TRP A 108 -5.30 8.76 1.32
N ILE A 109 -5.68 9.69 0.46
CA ILE A 109 -4.97 9.93 -0.80
C ILE A 109 -3.52 10.37 -0.52
N SER A 110 -3.32 11.27 0.44
CA SER A 110 -1.99 11.73 0.81
C SER A 110 -1.12 10.57 1.32
N MET A 111 -1.67 9.73 2.17
CA MET A 111 -0.92 8.61 2.75
C MET A 111 -0.62 7.53 1.71
N PHE A 112 -1.54 7.24 0.80
CA PHE A 112 -1.29 6.31 -0.30
C PHE A 112 -0.18 6.83 -1.21
N THR A 113 -0.22 8.11 -1.53
CA THR A 113 0.79 8.73 -2.41
C THR A 113 2.17 8.67 -1.77
N VAL A 114 2.26 9.02 -0.49
CA VAL A 114 3.52 8.97 0.26
C VAL A 114 4.04 7.53 0.33
N SER A 115 3.17 6.57 0.60
CA SER A 115 3.54 5.16 0.70
C SER A 115 4.10 4.63 -0.61
N SER A 116 3.49 4.97 -1.74
CA SER A 116 3.97 4.56 -3.06
C SER A 116 5.33 5.20 -3.39
N ILE A 117 5.49 6.47 -3.07
CA ILE A 117 6.75 7.18 -3.28
C ILE A 117 7.86 6.60 -2.40
N ASP A 118 7.56 6.35 -1.13
CA ASP A 118 8.53 5.76 -0.20
C ASP A 118 8.99 4.38 -0.66
N TYR A 119 8.07 3.56 -1.15
CA TYR A 119 8.41 2.26 -1.69
C TYR A 119 9.40 2.38 -2.86
N ILE A 120 9.12 3.26 -3.81
CA ILE A 120 9.99 3.49 -4.96
C ILE A 120 11.37 4.00 -4.50
N ARG A 121 11.38 4.91 -3.55
CA ARG A 121 12.62 5.49 -3.00
C ARG A 121 13.49 4.43 -2.32
N LEU A 122 12.88 3.60 -1.49
CA LEU A 122 13.58 2.51 -0.79
C LEU A 122 14.14 1.48 -1.76
N THR A 123 13.38 1.11 -2.76
CA THR A 123 13.82 0.17 -3.79
C THR A 123 15.00 0.73 -4.56
N LYS A 124 14.94 2.00 -4.92
CA LYS A 124 16.00 2.69 -5.63
C LYS A 124 17.28 2.78 -4.80
N GLN A 125 17.14 3.12 -3.53
CA GLN A 125 18.27 3.21 -2.60
C GLN A 125 18.93 1.86 -2.44
N SER A 126 18.18 0.81 -2.25
CA SER A 126 18.67 -0.55 -2.13
C SER A 126 19.48 -0.97 -3.34
N PHE A 127 18.97 -0.64 -4.52
CA PHE A 127 19.66 -0.94 -5.77
C PHE A 127 20.97 -0.18 -5.89
N GLN A 128 21.00 1.09 -5.52
CA GLN A 128 22.19 1.92 -5.53
C GLN A 128 23.24 1.38 -4.55
N ASP A 129 22.83 0.96 -3.37
CA ASP A 129 23.71 0.38 -2.37
C ASP A 129 24.35 -0.90 -2.89
N GLN A 130 23.59 -1.77 -3.55
CA GLN A 130 24.11 -2.99 -4.15
C GLN A 130 25.12 -2.69 -5.24
N MET A 131 24.87 -1.71 -6.06
CA MET A 131 25.81 -1.29 -7.09
C MET A 131 27.11 -0.75 -6.50
N SER A 132 26.99 0.05 -5.46
CA SER A 132 28.15 0.60 -4.76
C SER A 132 29.01 -0.50 -4.15
N ASP A 133 28.39 -1.47 -3.52
CA ASP A 133 29.10 -2.63 -2.95
C ASP A 133 29.81 -3.42 -4.04
N THR A 134 29.18 -3.62 -5.17
CA THR A 134 29.78 -4.34 -6.29
C THR A 134 31.01 -3.61 -6.82
N VAL A 135 30.90 -2.31 -6.98
CA VAL A 135 32.01 -1.49 -7.45
C VAL A 135 33.18 -1.50 -6.44
N SER A 136 32.87 -1.38 -5.16
CA SER A 136 33.88 -1.46 -4.09
C SER A 136 34.60 -2.80 -4.09
N LYS A 137 33.88 -3.89 -4.24
CA LYS A 137 34.46 -5.22 -4.29
C LYS A 137 35.37 -5.41 -5.49
N ARG A 138 34.95 -4.91 -6.66
CA ARG A 138 35.77 -4.97 -7.86
C ARG A 138 37.07 -4.17 -7.70
N THR A 139 36.95 -2.98 -7.16
CA THR A 139 38.12 -2.13 -6.92
C THR A 139 39.07 -2.79 -5.95
N THR A 140 38.59 -3.50 -4.93
CA THR A 140 39.42 -4.20 -3.96
C THR A 140 40.07 -5.43 -4.57
N GLN A 141 39.39 -6.17 -5.40
CA GLN A 141 39.87 -7.40 -6.02
C GLN A 141 40.76 -7.15 -7.25
N SER A 142 40.49 -6.09 -7.95
CA SER A 142 41.13 -5.73 -9.19
C SER A 142 41.86 -4.43 -9.02
N THR A 143 43.17 -4.45 -9.22
CA THR A 143 43.97 -3.25 -9.11
C THR A 143 43.81 -2.32 -10.29
N ASP A 144 43.12 -2.72 -11.30
CA ASP A 144 42.87 -1.88 -12.49
C ASP A 144 41.71 -0.93 -12.29
N GLY A 145 41.19 -0.82 -11.10
CA GLY A 145 40.21 0.22 -10.77
C GLY A 145 39.05 0.26 -11.69
N GLN A 146 38.40 -0.81 -11.85
CA GLN A 146 37.21 -0.87 -12.67
C GLN A 146 36.15 0.07 -12.16
N SER A 147 36.02 1.20 -12.78
CA SER A 147 34.87 2.06 -12.58
C SER A 147 33.80 1.57 -13.50
N ALA A 148 32.79 1.09 -12.98
CA ALA A 148 31.71 0.66 -13.86
C ALA A 148 30.86 1.83 -14.31
#